data_e6415f656ec44ef7acd343a33e041af5
#
_entry.id   e6415f656ec44ef7acd343a33e041af5
#
_cell.length_a   1.000
_cell.length_b   1.000
_cell.length_c   1.000
_cell.angle_alpha   90.00
_cell.angle_beta   90.00
_cell.angle_gamma   90.00
#
_symmetry.space_group_name_H-M   'P 1'
#
loop_
_entity.id
_entity.type
_entity.pdbx_description
1 polymer ?
#
loop_
_entity_poly.entity_id
_entity_poly.type
_entity_poly.pdbx_seq_one_letter_code
_entity_poly.pdbx_strand_id
1 'polypeptide(L)'
;PLALYIFDLGGLKKVSDGCGHDHDSQLLKAFGELLRRRTRNGDILCRYGGDEFVVILRRMDNAEAVRRKGTEICRAIGELLPGVELLGSCSAGAVLCGDEECPFSELLEKATKALYRAKRLGKGTCCLWHDEAEKDICL
;
A
#
# COMPACT_ATOMS: atom_id res chain seq x y z
N PRO A 1 -14.82 -5.86 -11.21
CA PRO A 1 -13.61 -5.01 -11.09
C PRO A 1 -12.95 -5.22 -9.73
N LEU A 2 -11.64 -5.04 -9.71
CA LEU A 2 -10.84 -5.18 -8.52
C LEU A 2 -9.70 -4.16 -8.53
N ALA A 3 -9.13 -3.91 -7.36
CA ALA A 3 -7.92 -3.11 -7.23
C ALA A 3 -6.84 -3.94 -6.55
N LEU A 4 -5.63 -3.90 -7.10
CA LEU A 4 -4.46 -4.52 -6.48
C LEU A 4 -3.59 -3.40 -5.93
N TYR A 5 -3.20 -3.54 -4.67
CA TYR A 5 -2.32 -2.61 -3.99
C TYR A 5 -1.04 -3.31 -3.60
N ILE A 6 0.06 -2.58 -3.66
CA ILE A 6 1.27 -2.99 -2.96
C ILE A 6 1.62 -1.89 -1.96
N PHE A 7 1.69 -2.25 -0.68
CA PHE A 7 2.05 -1.35 0.40
C PHE A 7 3.48 -1.66 0.83
N ASP A 8 4.26 -0.62 0.99
CA ASP A 8 5.67 -0.75 1.35
C ASP A 8 5.96 0.11 2.58
N LEU A 9 6.47 -0.54 3.62
CA LEU A 9 6.90 0.12 4.84
C LEU A 9 8.37 0.53 4.73
N GLY A 10 8.68 1.31 3.70
CA GLY A 10 10.06 1.72 3.41
C GLY A 10 10.75 2.50 4.52
N GLY A 11 9.97 3.08 5.45
CA GLY A 11 10.51 3.74 6.62
C GLY A 11 10.86 2.81 7.78
N LEU A 12 10.58 1.52 7.63
CA LEU A 12 10.77 0.54 8.69
C LEU A 12 12.21 0.47 9.17
N LYS A 13 13.15 0.59 8.25
CA LYS A 13 14.58 0.57 8.59
C LYS A 13 14.94 1.72 9.53
N LYS A 14 14.38 2.89 9.33
CA LYS A 14 14.62 4.03 10.22
C LYS A 14 14.02 3.79 11.59
N VAL A 15 12.85 3.17 11.65
CA VAL A 15 12.21 2.80 12.90
C VAL A 15 13.07 1.75 13.61
N SER A 16 13.55 0.76 12.86
CA SER A 16 14.43 -0.29 13.39
C SER A 16 15.71 0.28 13.97
N ASP A 17 16.36 1.17 13.24
CA ASP A 17 17.61 1.78 13.70
C ASP A 17 17.41 2.61 14.96
N GLY A 18 16.24 3.22 15.12
CA GLY A 18 15.93 4.03 16.30
C GLY A 18 15.37 3.25 17.47
N CYS A 19 14.66 2.16 17.22
CA CYS A 19 13.87 1.45 18.24
C CYS A 19 14.19 -0.03 18.38
N GLY A 20 15.00 -0.60 17.47
CA GLY A 20 15.39 -2.01 17.50
C GLY A 20 14.42 -2.94 16.79
N HIS A 21 14.81 -4.22 16.71
CA HIS A 21 14.09 -5.22 15.94
C HIS A 21 12.72 -5.58 16.49
N ASP A 22 12.52 -5.44 17.79
CA ASP A 22 11.23 -5.74 18.40
C ASP A 22 10.15 -4.81 17.87
N HIS A 23 10.50 -3.55 17.61
CA HIS A 23 9.57 -2.59 17.05
C HIS A 23 9.24 -2.92 15.60
N ASP A 24 10.19 -3.46 14.83
CA ASP A 24 9.95 -3.92 13.48
C ASP A 24 8.89 -5.00 13.44
N SER A 25 9.06 -6.03 14.28
CA SER A 25 8.11 -7.15 14.33
C SER A 25 6.74 -6.68 14.79
N GLN A 26 6.69 -5.79 15.77
CA GLN A 26 5.43 -5.23 16.24
C GLN A 26 4.75 -4.40 15.16
N LEU A 27 5.52 -3.59 14.43
CA LEU A 27 4.98 -2.75 13.37
C LEU A 27 4.41 -3.58 12.22
N LEU A 28 5.15 -4.61 11.79
CA LEU A 28 4.69 -5.48 10.72
C LEU A 28 3.41 -6.21 11.12
N LYS A 29 3.36 -6.71 12.34
CA LYS A 29 2.18 -7.38 12.85
C LYS A 29 0.99 -6.42 12.93
N ALA A 30 1.21 -5.23 13.47
CA ALA A 30 0.16 -4.23 13.61
C ALA A 30 -0.35 -3.77 12.24
N PHE A 31 0.54 -3.62 11.28
CA PHE A 31 0.15 -3.24 9.92
C PHE A 31 -0.68 -4.34 9.25
N GLY A 32 -0.28 -5.59 9.42
CA GLY A 32 -1.07 -6.72 8.93
C GLY A 32 -2.47 -6.74 9.52
N GLU A 33 -2.59 -6.48 10.82
CA GLU A 33 -3.87 -6.40 11.49
C GLU A 33 -4.70 -5.20 11.00
N LEU A 34 -4.06 -4.07 10.77
CA LEU A 34 -4.72 -2.90 10.19
C LEU A 34 -5.31 -3.22 8.82
N LEU A 35 -4.52 -3.85 7.96
CA LEU A 35 -4.97 -4.22 6.63
C LEU A 35 -6.13 -5.21 6.70
N ARG A 36 -6.08 -6.16 7.63
CA ARG A 36 -7.17 -7.12 7.81
C ARG A 36 -8.47 -6.43 8.20
N ARG A 37 -8.40 -5.43 9.07
CA ARG A 37 -9.58 -4.68 9.47
C ARG A 37 -10.14 -3.82 8.35
N ARG A 38 -9.32 -3.49 7.36
CA ARG A 38 -9.71 -2.64 6.24
C ARG A 38 -10.12 -3.45 5.00
N THR A 39 -10.08 -4.79 5.10
CA THR A 39 -10.49 -5.68 4.01
C THR A 39 -11.77 -6.40 4.37
N ARG A 40 -12.48 -6.86 3.34
CA ARG A 40 -13.75 -7.59 3.49
C ARG A 40 -13.54 -9.05 3.17
N ASN A 41 -14.55 -9.88 3.48
CA ASN A 41 -14.54 -11.27 3.06
C ASN A 41 -14.44 -11.34 1.54
N GLY A 42 -13.54 -12.17 1.05
CA GLY A 42 -13.29 -12.30 -0.36
C GLY A 42 -12.15 -11.41 -0.87
N ASP A 43 -11.72 -10.44 -0.09
CA ASP A 43 -10.52 -9.69 -0.39
C ASP A 43 -9.30 -10.52 -0.02
N ILE A 44 -8.18 -10.24 -0.67
CA ILE A 44 -6.94 -11.00 -0.47
C ILE A 44 -5.90 -10.10 0.18
N LEU A 45 -5.27 -10.63 1.21
CA LEU A 45 -4.18 -9.98 1.91
C LEU A 45 -3.01 -10.93 1.98
N CYS A 46 -1.84 -10.48 1.54
CA CYS A 46 -0.63 -11.31 1.52
C CYS A 46 0.58 -10.46 1.89
N ARG A 47 1.42 -11.00 2.77
CA ARG A 47 2.74 -10.41 3.00
C ARG A 47 3.64 -10.88 1.86
N TYR A 48 4.07 -9.97 1.02
CA TYR A 48 4.77 -10.28 -0.23
C TYR A 48 6.28 -10.32 -0.06
N GLY A 49 6.82 -9.43 0.73
CA GLY A 49 8.25 -9.36 1.00
C GLY A 49 8.51 -9.03 2.45
N GLY A 50 9.74 -8.58 2.78
CA GLY A 50 10.10 -8.25 4.14
C GLY A 50 9.21 -7.19 4.77
N ASP A 51 9.01 -6.11 4.03
CA ASP A 51 8.21 -4.97 4.46
C ASP A 51 7.13 -4.60 3.44
N GLU A 52 6.75 -5.54 2.58
CA GLU A 52 5.77 -5.31 1.54
C GLU A 52 4.55 -6.21 1.71
N PHE A 53 3.37 -5.62 1.49
CA PHE A 53 2.09 -6.34 1.55
C PHE A 53 1.34 -6.10 0.24
N VAL A 54 0.76 -7.16 -0.30
CA VAL A 54 -0.13 -7.09 -1.45
C VAL A 54 -1.56 -7.28 -0.98
N VAL A 55 -2.44 -6.40 -1.42
CA VAL A 55 -3.86 -6.44 -1.07
C VAL A 55 -4.67 -6.39 -2.36
N ILE A 56 -5.63 -7.27 -2.50
CA ILE A 56 -6.57 -7.23 -3.61
C ILE A 56 -7.96 -6.97 -3.04
N LEU A 57 -8.52 -5.83 -3.40
CA LEU A 57 -9.87 -5.44 -3.00
C LEU A 57 -10.82 -5.68 -4.16
N ARG A 58 -11.85 -6.44 -3.89
CA ARG A 58 -12.88 -6.76 -4.89
C ARG A 58 -13.94 -5.66 -4.90
N ARG A 59 -14.65 -5.58 -6.03
CA ARG A 59 -15.75 -4.62 -6.21
C ARG A 59 -15.30 -3.17 -6.09
N MET A 60 -14.12 -2.90 -6.64
CA MET A 60 -13.58 -1.55 -6.71
C MET A 60 -13.66 -1.10 -8.15
N ASP A 61 -14.52 -0.15 -8.45
CA ASP A 61 -14.75 0.32 -9.81
C ASP A 61 -14.47 1.81 -10.01
N ASN A 62 -14.01 2.48 -8.96
CA ASN A 62 -13.77 3.93 -9.01
C ASN A 62 -12.32 4.22 -8.67
N ALA A 63 -11.60 4.80 -9.63
CA ALA A 63 -10.17 5.08 -9.49
C ALA A 63 -9.86 6.00 -8.31
N GLU A 64 -10.66 7.03 -8.10
CA GLU A 64 -10.45 7.96 -6.99
C GLU A 64 -10.66 7.27 -5.64
N ALA A 65 -11.65 6.38 -5.55
CA ALA A 65 -11.88 5.62 -4.33
C ALA A 65 -10.71 4.68 -4.04
N VAL A 66 -10.13 4.06 -5.08
CA VAL A 66 -8.96 3.20 -4.93
C VAL A 66 -7.78 4.01 -4.36
N ARG A 67 -7.49 5.14 -4.95
CA ARG A 67 -6.39 5.99 -4.50
C ARG A 67 -6.60 6.48 -3.07
N ARG A 68 -7.80 6.94 -2.77
CA ARG A 68 -8.15 7.47 -1.44
C ARG A 68 -8.00 6.39 -0.37
N LYS A 69 -8.50 5.19 -0.65
CA LYS A 69 -8.38 4.07 0.28
C LYS A 69 -6.92 3.76 0.59
N GLY A 70 -6.07 3.72 -0.43
CA GLY A 70 -4.64 3.47 -0.24
C GLY A 70 -3.98 4.56 0.59
N THR A 71 -4.30 5.82 0.34
CA THR A 71 -3.76 6.94 1.10
C THR A 71 -4.20 6.90 2.56
N GLU A 72 -5.47 6.59 2.81
CA GLU A 72 -5.98 6.46 4.18
C GLU A 72 -5.23 5.38 4.96
N ILE A 73 -4.98 4.25 4.32
CA ILE A 73 -4.25 3.15 4.97
C ILE A 73 -2.81 3.58 5.26
N CYS A 74 -2.14 4.22 4.31
CA CYS A 74 -0.78 4.69 4.52
C CYS A 74 -0.70 5.69 5.68
N ARG A 75 -1.67 6.56 5.80
CA ARG A 75 -1.70 7.55 6.88
C ARG A 75 -2.05 6.96 8.24
N ALA A 76 -2.87 5.92 8.24
CA ALA A 76 -3.26 5.25 9.46
C ALA A 76 -2.09 4.59 10.19
N ILE A 77 -1.00 4.33 9.48
CA ILE A 77 0.15 3.69 10.12
C ILE A 77 0.75 4.55 11.23
N GLY A 78 0.59 5.86 11.15
CA GLY A 78 1.09 6.76 12.18
C GLY A 78 0.48 6.53 13.57
N GLU A 79 -0.61 5.81 13.63
CA GLU A 79 -1.33 5.53 14.87
C GLU A 79 -1.03 4.13 15.45
N LEU A 80 -0.21 3.34 14.76
CA LEU A 80 -0.03 1.93 15.13
C LEU A 80 0.83 1.72 16.37
N LEU A 81 1.87 2.53 16.56
CA LEU A 81 2.76 2.42 17.70
C LEU A 81 2.89 3.78 18.38
N PRO A 82 2.23 3.96 19.53
CA PRO A 82 2.34 5.23 20.27
C PRO A 82 3.77 5.54 20.66
N GLY A 83 4.15 6.81 20.53
CA GLY A 83 5.50 7.25 20.89
C GLY A 83 6.54 7.07 19.81
N VAL A 84 6.18 6.41 18.69
CA VAL A 84 7.06 6.23 17.54
C VAL A 84 6.50 7.02 16.39
N GLU A 85 7.32 7.85 15.78
CA GLU A 85 6.86 8.62 14.63
C GLU A 85 6.92 7.76 13.38
N LEU A 86 5.74 7.38 12.90
CA LEU A 86 5.60 6.52 11.74
C LEU A 86 5.03 7.26 10.52
N LEU A 87 4.72 8.53 10.69
CA LEU A 87 4.13 9.32 9.61
C LEU A 87 5.05 9.30 8.40
N GLY A 88 4.51 8.88 7.27
CA GLY A 88 5.27 8.80 6.05
C GLY A 88 6.14 7.56 5.90
N SER A 89 6.05 6.59 6.81
CA SER A 89 6.81 5.36 6.68
C SER A 89 6.15 4.34 5.75
N CYS A 90 4.99 4.65 5.20
CA CYS A 90 4.29 3.78 4.27
C CYS A 90 4.02 4.49 2.96
N SER A 91 4.27 3.78 1.86
CA SER A 91 3.87 4.20 0.51
C SER A 91 3.08 3.09 -0.15
N ALA A 92 2.26 3.43 -1.11
CA ALA A 92 1.46 2.43 -1.82
C ALA A 92 1.40 2.71 -3.31
N GLY A 93 1.37 1.64 -4.07
CA GLY A 93 1.02 1.68 -5.48
C GLY A 93 -0.22 0.85 -5.70
N ALA A 94 -1.08 1.26 -6.61
CA ALA A 94 -2.32 0.55 -6.89
C ALA A 94 -2.59 0.50 -8.37
N VAL A 95 -3.36 -0.49 -8.78
CA VAL A 95 -3.86 -0.62 -10.14
C VAL A 95 -5.31 -1.08 -10.07
N LEU A 96 -6.14 -0.46 -10.90
CA LEU A 96 -7.54 -0.84 -11.03
C LEU A 96 -7.69 -1.71 -12.26
N CYS A 97 -8.29 -2.88 -12.09
CA CYS A 97 -8.61 -3.79 -13.17
C CYS A 97 -10.12 -3.82 -13.33
N GLY A 98 -10.59 -3.52 -14.54
CA GLY A 98 -12.01 -3.53 -14.85
C GLY A 98 -12.53 -4.95 -15.05
N ASP A 99 -13.35 -5.14 -16.06
CA ASP A 99 -13.95 -6.44 -16.33
C ASP A 99 -13.10 -7.32 -17.25
N GLU A 100 -12.01 -6.78 -17.77
CA GLU A 100 -11.08 -7.52 -18.61
C GLU A 100 -10.22 -8.46 -17.77
N GLU A 101 -9.73 -9.53 -18.39
CA GLU A 101 -8.79 -10.42 -17.76
C GLU A 101 -7.41 -9.76 -17.72
N CYS A 102 -6.83 -9.70 -16.53
CA CYS A 102 -5.48 -9.24 -16.35
C CYS A 102 -4.69 -10.25 -15.53
N PRO A 103 -3.56 -10.76 -16.06
CA PRO A 103 -2.72 -11.65 -15.26
C PRO A 103 -2.22 -10.94 -14.00
N PHE A 104 -2.10 -11.70 -12.92
CA PHE A 104 -1.60 -11.15 -11.66
C PHE A 104 -0.23 -10.49 -11.82
N SER A 105 0.66 -11.11 -12.61
CA SER A 105 1.99 -10.58 -12.84
C SER A 105 1.96 -9.19 -13.47
N GLU A 106 1.03 -8.96 -14.40
CA GLU A 106 0.87 -7.66 -15.03
C GLU A 106 0.34 -6.62 -14.06
N LEU A 107 -0.64 -7.00 -13.24
CA LEU A 107 -1.18 -6.10 -12.22
C LEU A 107 -0.12 -5.74 -11.20
N LEU A 108 0.65 -6.73 -10.77
CA LEU A 108 1.73 -6.50 -9.80
C LEU A 108 2.79 -5.56 -10.37
N GLU A 109 3.17 -5.75 -11.63
CA GLU A 109 4.14 -4.87 -12.28
C GLU A 109 3.64 -3.43 -12.33
N LYS A 110 2.40 -3.24 -12.71
CA LYS A 110 1.80 -1.90 -12.79
C LYS A 110 1.74 -1.24 -11.41
N ALA A 111 1.29 -1.99 -10.40
CA ALA A 111 1.23 -1.47 -9.04
C ALA A 111 2.63 -1.14 -8.50
N THR A 112 3.63 -1.95 -8.84
CA THR A 112 5.02 -1.71 -8.44
C THR A 112 5.55 -0.41 -9.04
N LYS A 113 5.25 -0.15 -10.29
CA LYS A 113 5.64 1.11 -10.93
C LYS A 113 4.97 2.31 -10.28
N ALA A 114 3.70 2.17 -9.94
CA ALA A 114 2.97 3.22 -9.22
C ALA A 114 3.56 3.44 -7.82
N LEU A 115 3.95 2.37 -7.15
CA LEU A 115 4.62 2.47 -5.84
C LEU A 115 5.92 3.26 -5.93
N TYR A 116 6.71 3.00 -6.97
CA TYR A 116 7.95 3.70 -7.19
C TYR A 116 7.72 5.20 -7.31
N ARG A 117 6.66 5.56 -8.02
CA ARG A 117 6.27 6.96 -8.17
C ARG A 117 5.84 7.57 -6.84
N ALA A 118 5.08 6.82 -6.05
CA ALA A 118 4.65 7.27 -4.73
C ALA A 118 5.83 7.58 -3.83
N LYS A 119 6.85 6.73 -3.85
CA LYS A 119 8.06 6.95 -3.05
C LYS A 119 8.79 8.21 -3.44
N ARG A 120 8.79 8.57 -4.73
CA ARG A 120 9.45 9.79 -5.19
C ARG A 120 8.67 11.06 -4.84
N LEU A 121 7.36 10.97 -4.77
CA LEU A 121 6.51 12.14 -4.51
C LEU A 121 6.39 12.49 -3.04
N GLY A 122 6.79 11.61 -2.16
CA GLY A 122 6.73 11.86 -0.74
C GLY A 122 6.22 10.66 0.02
N LYS A 123 5.85 10.89 1.26
CA LYS A 123 5.50 9.84 2.19
C LYS A 123 4.02 9.86 2.50
N GLY A 124 3.47 8.70 2.87
CA GLY A 124 2.07 8.59 3.22
C GLY A 124 1.15 8.71 2.01
N THR A 125 1.63 8.34 0.83
CA THR A 125 0.94 8.57 -0.43
C THR A 125 0.67 7.25 -1.16
N CYS A 126 -0.48 7.17 -1.81
CA CYS A 126 -0.80 6.09 -2.74
C CYS A 126 -0.91 6.65 -4.14
N CYS A 127 -0.15 6.07 -5.06
CA CYS A 127 -0.26 6.37 -6.48
C CYS A 127 -1.04 5.28 -7.19
N LEU A 128 -1.88 5.68 -8.13
CA LEU A 128 -2.63 4.76 -8.95
C LEU A 128 -1.96 4.65 -10.31
N TRP A 129 -1.75 3.41 -10.78
CA TRP A 129 -1.30 3.17 -12.14
C TRP A 129 -2.40 3.57 -13.12
N HIS A 130 -1.98 4.21 -14.19
CA HIS A 130 -2.88 4.56 -15.28
C HIS A 130 -2.21 4.17 -16.59
N ASP A 131 -2.99 3.79 -17.60
CA ASP A 131 -2.44 3.41 -18.89
C ASP A 131 -1.68 4.56 -19.55
N GLU A 132 -2.02 5.79 -19.20
CA GLU A 132 -1.25 6.97 -19.57
C GLU A 132 -0.23 7.26 -18.47
N ALA A 133 0.63 6.31 -18.21
CA ALA A 133 1.49 6.27 -17.02
C ALA A 133 2.49 7.42 -16.89
N GLU A 134 2.67 8.18 -17.94
CA GLU A 134 3.53 9.36 -17.91
C GLU A 134 2.90 10.50 -17.13
N LYS A 135 1.62 10.41 -16.82
CA LYS A 135 0.92 11.44 -16.06
C LYS A 135 0.88 11.05 -14.60
N ASP A 136 1.28 11.97 -13.75
CA ASP A 136 1.18 11.77 -12.31
C ASP A 136 -0.27 11.87 -11.86
N ILE A 137 -0.74 10.80 -11.22
CA ILE A 137 -2.08 10.74 -10.67
C ILE A 137 -2.03 10.62 -9.15
N CYS A 138 -0.92 10.95 -8.58
CA CYS A 138 -0.74 10.97 -7.13
C CYS A 138 -1.09 12.35 -6.61
N LEU A 139 -2.02 12.41 -5.74
CA LEU A 139 -2.46 13.70 -5.17
C LEU A 139 -2.43 13.66 -3.65
#